data_cb72d2b014ef34b4ad7ab646984d6c49
#
_entry.id   cb72d2b014ef34b4ad7ab646984d6c49
#
_cell.length_a   1.000
_cell.length_b   1.000
_cell.length_c   1.000
_cell.angle_alpha   90.00
_cell.angle_beta   90.00
_cell.angle_gamma   90.00
#
_symmetry.space_group_name_H-M   'P 1'
#
loop_
_entity.id
_entity.type
_entity.pdbx_description
1 polymer ?
#
loop_
_entity_poly.entity_id
_entity_poly.type
_entity_poly.pdbx_seq_one_letter_code
_entity_poly.pdbx_strand_id
1 'polypeptide(L)'
;MNRRFLAGCAAISAAAVWTLAPAAQAQKKADWLADGGDPQRTAWQRNETILTKDTVKDMKLLWKIKLDNQPRQMHSLFPPLIAGNVTTAVGPKEIAIVAGVSDNIYAIDVDKGTLLWTKHFDSTYQEPPQTGGRGGSTLCPGGLTATPVLDQTSPGKYVAYVVSWDGRLRKLDVATGEDIEPPDLFVPPNGKPYALNLVNGVIYTATAQGCGGNPNNFYAYDLATKKVGNWAPGSGGMWPRTGPSVGKDGTVYAGSGDGDYIPAQQIYGQAMIGVKQNPQTKALELKDWYAPSNAYWMRKRDLDFSASSPIFDYKGKEYLVSSSKECRIWLLDTSALGGEDHRTPAHRTPLFCNEEVNFTMGVWGSLATWQDAKGTRWILSPFWGPKHSRFEAPIEHGQVVYGATAAFKLVDDKLGKPTLLPAWISRDMYMADPPVVANGVVYAYGSGESTTQRWPEPGHAGGSAGRIQESTHAVVYALEAETGKELWSSGDQITSWNHFSGLSVANGRVYIGTFDGMLYCFGAASLPARASTMPQESR
;
A
#
# COMPACT_ATOMS: atom_id res chain seq x y z
N MET A 1 39.85 -71.38 -59.31
CA MET A 1 39.72 -69.94 -59.66
C MET A 1 38.25 -69.60 -59.59
N ASN A 2 37.74 -69.07 -58.47
CA ASN A 2 36.39 -68.47 -58.39
C ASN A 2 36.42 -67.31 -57.38
N ARG A 3 36.28 -66.11 -57.88
CA ARG A 3 36.10 -64.89 -57.10
C ARG A 3 34.58 -64.77 -56.72
N ARG A 4 34.28 -64.71 -55.44
CA ARG A 4 32.94 -64.32 -54.97
C ARG A 4 32.96 -62.82 -54.54
N PHE A 5 32.12 -62.02 -55.16
CA PHE A 5 31.80 -60.68 -54.77
C PHE A 5 30.84 -60.70 -53.57
N LEU A 6 31.19 -60.00 -52.52
CA LEU A 6 30.28 -59.70 -51.40
C LEU A 6 29.79 -58.24 -51.59
N ALA A 7 28.47 -58.10 -51.78
CA ALA A 7 27.80 -56.80 -51.78
C ALA A 7 27.46 -56.44 -50.33
N GLY A 8 28.02 -55.33 -49.83
CA GLY A 8 27.67 -54.77 -48.53
C GLY A 8 26.50 -53.80 -48.66
N CYS A 9 25.37 -54.11 -47.97
CA CYS A 9 24.29 -53.17 -47.78
C CYS A 9 24.63 -52.19 -46.62
N ALA A 10 24.79 -50.90 -46.94
CA ALA A 10 24.90 -49.85 -45.93
C ALA A 10 23.49 -49.44 -45.51
N ALA A 11 23.09 -49.73 -44.27
CA ALA A 11 21.88 -49.21 -43.66
C ALA A 11 22.13 -47.77 -43.11
N ILE A 12 21.48 -46.79 -43.69
CA ILE A 12 21.50 -45.39 -43.21
C ILE A 12 20.45 -45.29 -42.11
N SER A 13 20.87 -45.22 -40.83
CA SER A 13 20.02 -44.91 -39.70
C SER A 13 19.80 -43.40 -39.61
N ALA A 14 18.62 -42.93 -39.98
CA ALA A 14 18.20 -41.53 -39.75
C ALA A 14 17.89 -41.36 -38.26
N ALA A 15 18.77 -40.72 -37.50
CA ALA A 15 18.50 -40.29 -36.14
C ALA A 15 17.59 -39.04 -36.17
N ALA A 16 16.33 -39.20 -35.76
CA ALA A 16 15.41 -38.09 -35.55
C ALA A 16 15.84 -37.32 -34.29
N VAL A 17 16.41 -36.15 -34.48
CA VAL A 17 16.70 -35.20 -33.39
C VAL A 17 15.37 -34.52 -32.99
N TRP A 18 14.78 -35.00 -31.88
CA TRP A 18 13.69 -34.30 -31.22
C TRP A 18 14.24 -33.06 -30.53
N THR A 19 14.08 -31.90 -31.11
CA THR A 19 14.29 -30.64 -30.41
C THR A 19 13.15 -30.46 -29.41
N LEU A 20 13.43 -30.75 -28.13
CA LEU A 20 12.55 -30.34 -27.03
C LEU A 20 12.51 -28.80 -27.02
N ALA A 21 11.42 -28.23 -27.52
CA ALA A 21 11.13 -26.82 -27.29
C ALA A 21 11.10 -26.60 -25.76
N PRO A 22 11.80 -25.58 -25.23
CA PRO A 22 11.73 -25.30 -23.81
C PRO A 22 10.26 -25.03 -23.46
N ALA A 23 9.72 -25.81 -22.49
CA ALA A 23 8.40 -25.55 -21.96
C ALA A 23 8.38 -24.07 -21.50
N ALA A 24 7.53 -23.28 -22.12
CA ALA A 24 7.34 -21.89 -21.71
C ALA A 24 6.95 -21.92 -20.23
N GLN A 25 7.84 -21.49 -19.36
CA GLN A 25 7.54 -21.34 -17.94
C GLN A 25 6.34 -20.39 -17.85
N ALA A 26 5.22 -20.88 -17.32
CA ALA A 26 4.03 -20.05 -17.13
C ALA A 26 4.43 -18.82 -16.33
N GLN A 27 4.32 -17.65 -16.94
CA GLN A 27 4.71 -16.38 -16.34
C GLN A 27 3.94 -16.23 -15.01
N LYS A 28 4.68 -16.02 -13.92
CA LYS A 28 4.08 -15.78 -12.60
C LYS A 28 3.26 -14.51 -12.68
N LYS A 29 1.97 -14.59 -12.35
CA LYS A 29 1.09 -13.43 -12.39
C LYS A 29 1.50 -12.39 -11.35
N ALA A 30 1.34 -11.13 -11.70
CA ALA A 30 1.64 -9.99 -10.85
C ALA A 30 0.40 -9.60 -10.04
N ASP A 31 -0.11 -10.52 -9.20
CA ASP A 31 -1.24 -10.25 -8.32
C ASP A 31 -0.89 -9.12 -7.32
N TRP A 32 -1.92 -8.37 -6.90
CA TRP A 32 -1.81 -7.32 -5.87
C TRP A 32 -2.83 -7.60 -4.77
N LEU A 33 -2.46 -8.47 -3.81
CA LEU A 33 -3.40 -9.10 -2.87
C LEU A 33 -3.59 -8.31 -1.57
N ALA A 34 -2.77 -7.29 -1.32
CA ALA A 34 -2.84 -6.45 -0.14
C ALA A 34 -2.46 -5.00 -0.48
N ASP A 35 -2.94 -4.05 0.28
CA ASP A 35 -2.45 -2.67 0.22
C ASP A 35 -0.95 -2.64 0.58
N GLY A 36 -0.15 -1.87 -0.16
CA GLY A 36 1.31 -1.92 -0.04
C GLY A 36 1.97 -3.18 -0.62
N GLY A 37 1.22 -4.06 -1.30
CA GLY A 37 1.68 -5.16 -2.16
C GLY A 37 2.06 -6.45 -1.44
N ASP A 38 2.71 -6.39 -0.30
CA ASP A 38 3.20 -7.55 0.45
C ASP A 38 3.13 -7.34 1.98
N PRO A 39 3.35 -8.40 2.79
CA PRO A 39 3.31 -8.30 4.26
C PRO A 39 4.29 -7.28 4.85
N GLN A 40 5.41 -7.02 4.19
CA GLN A 40 6.43 -6.05 4.58
C GLN A 40 6.08 -4.61 4.15
N ARG A 41 4.97 -4.43 3.41
CA ARG A 41 4.49 -3.13 2.90
C ARG A 41 5.51 -2.42 2.01
N THR A 42 6.23 -3.19 1.19
CA THR A 42 7.30 -2.65 0.34
C THR A 42 6.80 -1.79 -0.80
N ALA A 43 5.53 -1.88 -1.17
CA ALA A 43 4.93 -1.27 -2.36
C ALA A 43 5.71 -1.62 -3.65
N TRP A 44 6.31 -2.81 -3.69
CA TRP A 44 7.12 -3.29 -4.81
C TRP A 44 6.47 -4.50 -5.50
N GLN A 45 5.93 -4.27 -6.68
CA GLN A 45 5.40 -5.34 -7.54
C GLN A 45 6.55 -6.05 -8.28
N ARG A 46 7.03 -7.14 -7.70
CA ARG A 46 8.21 -7.88 -8.19
C ARG A 46 7.96 -8.71 -9.44
N ASN A 47 6.70 -9.02 -9.73
CA ASN A 47 6.33 -9.92 -10.82
C ASN A 47 5.83 -9.19 -12.07
N GLU A 48 5.80 -7.85 -12.07
CA GLU A 48 5.42 -7.06 -13.25
C GLU A 48 6.49 -7.17 -14.33
N THR A 49 6.06 -7.48 -15.54
CA THR A 49 6.96 -7.66 -16.69
C THR A 49 6.45 -6.98 -17.97
N ILE A 50 5.20 -6.53 -17.97
CA ILE A 50 4.55 -5.91 -19.12
C ILE A 50 4.83 -4.40 -19.15
N LEU A 51 4.67 -3.75 -18.00
CA LEU A 51 4.96 -2.34 -17.84
C LEU A 51 6.47 -2.16 -17.59
N THR A 52 7.19 -1.78 -18.63
CA THR A 52 8.63 -1.48 -18.61
C THR A 52 8.85 0.02 -18.84
N LYS A 53 10.08 0.50 -18.67
CA LYS A 53 10.45 1.90 -18.99
C LYS A 53 10.09 2.30 -20.43
N ASP A 54 10.01 1.35 -21.35
CA ASP A 54 9.64 1.61 -22.74
C ASP A 54 8.13 1.55 -22.97
N THR A 55 7.45 0.53 -22.44
CA THR A 55 6.01 0.34 -22.69
C THR A 55 5.12 1.33 -21.91
N VAL A 56 5.59 1.87 -20.78
CA VAL A 56 4.81 2.87 -20.02
C VAL A 56 4.61 4.18 -20.76
N LYS A 57 5.49 4.52 -21.72
CA LYS A 57 5.37 5.75 -22.54
C LYS A 57 4.08 5.76 -23.37
N ASP A 58 3.56 4.59 -23.70
CA ASP A 58 2.37 4.39 -24.52
C ASP A 58 1.14 3.98 -23.70
N MET A 59 1.18 4.08 -22.37
CA MET A 59 0.03 3.79 -21.52
C MET A 59 -1.17 4.65 -21.88
N LYS A 60 -2.35 4.06 -21.79
CA LYS A 60 -3.65 4.70 -22.09
C LYS A 60 -4.65 4.39 -21.00
N LEU A 61 -5.67 5.22 -20.88
CA LEU A 61 -6.89 4.88 -20.17
C LEU A 61 -7.56 3.73 -20.90
N LEU A 62 -7.59 2.54 -20.27
CA LEU A 62 -8.23 1.35 -20.82
C LEU A 62 -9.73 1.37 -20.57
N TRP A 63 -10.12 1.71 -19.35
CA TRP A 63 -11.51 1.87 -18.95
C TRP A 63 -11.61 2.69 -17.64
N LYS A 64 -12.79 3.18 -17.37
CA LYS A 64 -13.20 3.74 -16.09
C LYS A 64 -14.63 3.31 -15.77
N ILE A 65 -14.93 3.13 -14.49
CA ILE A 65 -16.26 2.74 -14.03
C ILE A 65 -16.67 3.58 -12.83
N LYS A 66 -17.92 4.04 -12.81
CA LYS A 66 -18.54 4.66 -11.65
C LYS A 66 -19.10 3.56 -10.76
N LEU A 67 -18.69 3.55 -9.49
CA LEU A 67 -19.21 2.66 -8.46
C LEU A 67 -20.23 3.42 -7.62
N ASP A 68 -21.29 2.72 -7.20
CA ASP A 68 -22.31 3.29 -6.31
C ASP A 68 -21.76 3.36 -4.87
N ASN A 69 -20.89 4.33 -4.66
CA ASN A 69 -20.25 4.59 -3.37
C ASN A 69 -20.44 6.07 -3.00
N GLN A 70 -21.04 6.31 -1.84
CA GLN A 70 -21.23 7.66 -1.31
C GLN A 70 -20.04 8.02 -0.43
N PRO A 71 -19.29 9.08 -0.76
CA PRO A 71 -18.20 9.54 0.10
C PRO A 71 -18.70 9.93 1.50
N ARG A 72 -17.90 9.61 2.53
CA ARG A 72 -18.14 10.03 3.91
C ARG A 72 -16.92 10.75 4.43
N GLN A 73 -17.08 12.00 4.87
CA GLN A 73 -15.95 12.85 5.23
C GLN A 73 -14.96 12.95 4.06
N MET A 74 -13.68 12.70 4.30
CA MET A 74 -12.64 12.69 3.28
C MET A 74 -12.49 11.32 2.57
N HIS A 75 -13.26 10.28 2.95
CA HIS A 75 -13.07 8.91 2.47
C HIS A 75 -14.07 8.56 1.37
N SER A 76 -13.64 7.69 0.45
CA SER A 76 -14.47 7.16 -0.63
C SER A 76 -14.06 5.71 -0.96
N LEU A 77 -13.42 5.48 -2.10
CA LEU A 77 -12.90 4.16 -2.49
C LEU A 77 -11.51 3.92 -1.87
N PHE A 78 -11.22 2.65 -1.58
CA PHE A 78 -9.92 2.19 -1.14
C PHE A 78 -9.13 1.56 -2.29
N PRO A 79 -7.79 1.35 -2.15
CA PRO A 79 -6.97 0.79 -3.22
C PRO A 79 -7.53 -0.54 -3.74
N PRO A 80 -7.63 -0.73 -5.05
CA PRO A 80 -8.07 -2.00 -5.62
C PRO A 80 -7.08 -3.13 -5.33
N LEU A 81 -7.58 -4.31 -5.03
CA LEU A 81 -6.79 -5.53 -4.93
C LEU A 81 -7.02 -6.39 -6.17
N ILE A 82 -5.96 -6.96 -6.74
CA ILE A 82 -6.02 -7.65 -8.02
C ILE A 82 -5.70 -9.13 -7.85
N ALA A 83 -6.69 -9.98 -8.12
CA ALA A 83 -6.54 -11.43 -8.20
C ALA A 83 -6.46 -11.85 -9.67
N GLY A 84 -5.31 -12.34 -10.10
CA GLY A 84 -4.98 -12.50 -11.52
C GLY A 84 -5.58 -13.72 -12.22
N ASN A 85 -6.16 -14.69 -11.51
CA ASN A 85 -6.68 -15.93 -12.12
C ASN A 85 -7.77 -16.57 -11.27
N VAL A 86 -8.86 -15.87 -11.09
CA VAL A 86 -10.02 -16.38 -10.33
C VAL A 86 -10.83 -17.32 -11.22
N THR A 87 -11.07 -18.54 -10.76
CA THR A 87 -11.95 -19.50 -11.44
C THR A 87 -13.40 -19.07 -11.20
N THR A 88 -14.11 -18.73 -12.26
CA THR A 88 -15.54 -18.38 -12.22
C THR A 88 -16.38 -19.36 -13.02
N ALA A 89 -17.70 -19.31 -12.88
CA ALA A 89 -18.63 -20.15 -13.66
C ALA A 89 -18.50 -19.98 -15.19
N VAL A 90 -17.95 -18.83 -15.64
CA VAL A 90 -17.75 -18.52 -17.06
C VAL A 90 -16.28 -18.60 -17.51
N GLY A 91 -15.45 -19.28 -16.73
CA GLY A 91 -14.01 -19.43 -16.98
C GLY A 91 -13.13 -18.53 -16.08
N PRO A 92 -11.81 -18.61 -16.24
CA PRO A 92 -10.86 -17.85 -15.42
C PRO A 92 -10.91 -16.35 -15.76
N LYS A 93 -10.91 -15.51 -14.71
CA LYS A 93 -10.93 -14.04 -14.83
C LYS A 93 -9.85 -13.40 -13.97
N GLU A 94 -9.41 -12.22 -14.36
CA GLU A 94 -8.74 -11.30 -13.47
C GLU A 94 -9.78 -10.38 -12.84
N ILE A 95 -9.79 -10.32 -11.51
CA ILE A 95 -10.82 -9.60 -10.77
C ILE A 95 -10.14 -8.54 -9.90
N ALA A 96 -10.64 -7.31 -9.99
CA ALA A 96 -10.32 -6.24 -9.05
C ALA A 96 -11.38 -6.22 -7.94
N ILE A 97 -10.95 -6.30 -6.68
CA ILE A 97 -11.79 -6.12 -5.49
C ILE A 97 -11.55 -4.71 -4.96
N VAL A 98 -12.62 -3.94 -4.84
CA VAL A 98 -12.59 -2.55 -4.35
C VAL A 98 -13.54 -2.41 -3.17
N ALA A 99 -13.06 -1.83 -2.09
CA ALA A 99 -13.88 -1.48 -0.93
C ALA A 99 -14.27 0.00 -0.99
N GLY A 100 -15.48 0.31 -0.56
CA GLY A 100 -16.02 1.67 -0.48
C GLY A 100 -16.51 2.01 0.93
N VAL A 101 -16.28 3.25 1.35
CA VAL A 101 -16.65 3.73 2.70
C VAL A 101 -18.14 3.66 3.01
N SER A 102 -19.00 3.58 1.99
CA SER A 102 -20.45 3.39 2.14
C SER A 102 -20.85 1.93 2.32
N ASP A 103 -19.96 1.12 2.88
CA ASP A 103 -20.19 -0.28 3.26
C ASP A 103 -20.40 -1.22 2.07
N ASN A 104 -19.76 -0.94 0.95
CA ASN A 104 -19.82 -1.76 -0.25
C ASN A 104 -18.46 -2.42 -0.56
N ILE A 105 -18.52 -3.64 -1.09
CA ILE A 105 -17.42 -4.31 -1.78
C ILE A 105 -17.86 -4.57 -3.21
N TYR A 106 -16.98 -4.26 -4.15
CA TYR A 106 -17.21 -4.41 -5.59
C TYR A 106 -16.18 -5.38 -6.17
N ALA A 107 -16.62 -6.27 -7.06
CA ALA A 107 -15.76 -7.06 -7.93
C ALA A 107 -15.92 -6.62 -9.39
N ILE A 108 -14.82 -6.30 -10.02
CA ILE A 108 -14.78 -5.79 -11.39
C ILE A 108 -13.98 -6.77 -12.27
N ASP A 109 -14.55 -7.15 -13.42
CA ASP A 109 -13.85 -7.83 -14.50
C ASP A 109 -12.79 -6.87 -15.07
N VAL A 110 -11.53 -7.15 -14.84
CA VAL A 110 -10.41 -6.26 -15.20
C VAL A 110 -10.27 -6.09 -16.72
N ASP A 111 -10.58 -7.13 -17.50
CA ASP A 111 -10.44 -7.07 -18.95
C ASP A 111 -11.51 -6.20 -19.60
N LYS A 112 -12.69 -6.11 -18.99
CA LYS A 112 -13.85 -5.40 -19.52
C LYS A 112 -14.14 -4.07 -18.81
N GLY A 113 -13.62 -3.87 -17.59
CA GLY A 113 -13.99 -2.74 -16.74
C GLY A 113 -15.47 -2.78 -16.31
N THR A 114 -16.06 -3.98 -16.17
CA THR A 114 -17.47 -4.15 -15.82
C THR A 114 -17.65 -4.79 -14.46
N LEU A 115 -18.70 -4.38 -13.74
CA LEU A 115 -19.06 -4.93 -12.45
C LEU A 115 -19.49 -6.40 -12.61
N LEU A 116 -18.94 -7.29 -11.76
CA LEU A 116 -19.32 -8.69 -11.66
C LEU A 116 -20.35 -8.90 -10.55
N TRP A 117 -20.05 -8.36 -9.36
CA TRP A 117 -20.95 -8.40 -8.22
C TRP A 117 -20.66 -7.23 -7.25
N THR A 118 -21.65 -6.93 -6.41
CA THR A 118 -21.55 -5.99 -5.31
C THR A 118 -22.07 -6.67 -4.04
N LYS A 119 -21.35 -6.49 -2.93
CA LYS A 119 -21.79 -6.88 -1.59
C LYS A 119 -21.97 -5.61 -0.75
N HIS A 120 -23.16 -5.39 -0.24
CA HIS A 120 -23.47 -4.30 0.69
C HIS A 120 -23.61 -4.84 2.12
N PHE A 121 -23.19 -4.05 3.10
CA PHE A 121 -23.38 -4.34 4.51
C PHE A 121 -24.29 -3.27 5.12
N ASP A 122 -25.53 -3.61 5.42
CA ASP A 122 -26.47 -2.68 6.05
C ASP A 122 -25.87 -2.07 7.31
N SER A 123 -25.78 -0.74 7.35
CA SER A 123 -25.13 0.01 8.42
C SER A 123 -26.14 0.87 9.18
N THR A 124 -26.02 0.90 10.50
CA THR A 124 -26.73 1.84 11.35
C THR A 124 -25.95 3.14 11.59
N TYR A 125 -24.83 3.32 10.91
CA TYR A 125 -24.01 4.51 11.04
C TYR A 125 -24.80 5.76 10.63
N GLN A 126 -24.76 6.76 11.50
CA GLN A 126 -25.25 8.09 11.20
C GLN A 126 -24.07 9.06 11.24
N GLU A 127 -23.92 9.85 10.19
CA GLU A 127 -22.88 10.85 10.14
C GLU A 127 -23.12 11.87 11.26
N PRO A 128 -22.11 12.10 12.15
CA PRO A 128 -22.27 13.11 13.19
C PRO A 128 -22.46 14.50 12.57
N PRO A 129 -23.23 15.38 13.22
CA PRO A 129 -23.42 16.74 12.73
C PRO A 129 -22.07 17.43 12.47
N GLN A 130 -21.96 18.14 11.36
CA GLN A 130 -20.79 18.94 11.02
C GLN A 130 -20.70 20.12 11.99
N THR A 131 -20.10 19.92 13.16
CA THR A 131 -19.81 21.00 14.09
C THR A 131 -18.51 21.67 13.64
N GLY A 132 -18.59 22.93 13.21
CA GLY A 132 -17.43 23.71 12.80
C GLY A 132 -16.38 23.78 13.91
N GLY A 133 -15.29 23.03 13.75
CA GLY A 133 -14.18 22.96 14.69
C GLY A 133 -13.26 21.79 14.36
N ARG A 134 -12.11 21.69 15.01
CA ARG A 134 -11.20 20.53 14.95
C ARG A 134 -11.81 19.25 15.54
N GLY A 135 -13.14 19.09 15.51
CA GLY A 135 -13.85 17.98 16.09
C GLY A 135 -13.57 16.67 15.34
N GLY A 136 -13.40 15.57 16.08
CA GLY A 136 -12.98 14.26 15.62
C GLY A 136 -13.86 13.56 14.58
N SER A 137 -14.91 14.21 14.06
CA SER A 137 -15.77 13.66 13.01
C SER A 137 -15.09 13.58 11.65
N THR A 138 -14.19 14.52 11.31
CA THR A 138 -13.55 14.63 10.00
C THR A 138 -12.77 13.38 9.59
N LEU A 139 -12.20 12.67 10.55
CA LEU A 139 -11.39 11.47 10.31
C LEU A 139 -12.07 10.18 10.75
N CYS A 140 -13.34 10.25 11.18
CA CYS A 140 -14.15 9.10 11.58
C CYS A 140 -15.37 8.95 10.66
N PRO A 141 -15.19 8.49 9.43
CA PRO A 141 -16.29 8.42 8.45
C PRO A 141 -17.34 7.36 8.81
N GLY A 142 -17.05 6.47 9.75
CA GLY A 142 -17.85 5.27 9.98
C GLY A 142 -17.79 4.33 8.77
N GLY A 143 -18.57 3.27 8.82
CA GLY A 143 -18.61 2.32 7.73
C GLY A 143 -17.33 1.50 7.55
N LEU A 144 -17.12 1.01 6.34
CA LEU A 144 -15.95 0.24 5.97
C LEU A 144 -14.77 1.18 5.73
N THR A 145 -13.71 1.06 6.52
CA THR A 145 -12.52 1.94 6.45
C THR A 145 -11.22 1.20 6.16
N ALA A 146 -11.20 -0.13 6.27
CA ALA A 146 -10.03 -0.95 6.00
C ALA A 146 -9.99 -1.40 4.53
N THR A 147 -8.87 -1.20 3.85
CA THR A 147 -8.60 -1.97 2.62
C THR A 147 -8.60 -3.46 2.99
N PRO A 148 -9.35 -4.32 2.28
CA PRO A 148 -9.31 -5.76 2.48
C PRO A 148 -7.93 -6.38 2.28
N VAL A 149 -7.80 -7.69 2.51
CA VAL A 149 -6.68 -8.50 2.05
C VAL A 149 -7.22 -9.74 1.34
N LEU A 150 -6.59 -10.10 0.23
CA LEU A 150 -6.92 -11.32 -0.51
C LEU A 150 -5.93 -12.42 -0.18
N ASP A 151 -6.44 -13.66 -0.14
CA ASP A 151 -5.64 -14.87 0.02
C ASP A 151 -5.96 -15.86 -1.10
N GLN A 152 -4.93 -16.39 -1.76
CA GLN A 152 -5.07 -17.46 -2.72
C GLN A 152 -5.00 -18.81 -1.99
N THR A 153 -6.13 -19.35 -1.59
CA THR A 153 -6.22 -20.61 -0.81
C THR A 153 -5.87 -21.86 -1.64
N SER A 154 -6.08 -21.81 -2.95
CA SER A 154 -5.65 -22.81 -3.92
C SER A 154 -5.62 -22.21 -5.33
N PRO A 155 -5.03 -22.87 -6.34
CA PRO A 155 -5.03 -22.35 -7.71
C PRO A 155 -6.44 -21.98 -8.19
N GLY A 156 -6.61 -20.70 -8.55
CA GLY A 156 -7.88 -20.13 -9.02
C GLY A 156 -8.92 -19.81 -7.93
N LYS A 157 -8.67 -20.12 -6.66
CA LYS A 157 -9.58 -19.82 -5.55
C LYS A 157 -8.99 -18.76 -4.64
N TYR A 158 -9.74 -17.68 -4.47
CA TYR A 158 -9.34 -16.55 -3.64
C TYR A 158 -10.42 -16.20 -2.62
N VAL A 159 -9.99 -15.84 -1.43
CA VAL A 159 -10.83 -15.35 -0.34
C VAL A 159 -10.50 -13.88 -0.10
N ALA A 160 -11.51 -13.03 0.00
CA ALA A 160 -11.38 -11.66 0.45
C ALA A 160 -11.74 -11.56 1.94
N TYR A 161 -10.80 -11.14 2.76
CA TYR A 161 -11.03 -10.82 4.16
C TYR A 161 -11.38 -9.34 4.27
N VAL A 162 -12.55 -9.04 4.83
CA VAL A 162 -13.13 -7.70 4.89
C VAL A 162 -13.57 -7.41 6.31
N VAL A 163 -13.30 -6.22 6.83
CA VAL A 163 -13.87 -5.74 8.10
C VAL A 163 -15.00 -4.78 7.78
N SER A 164 -16.24 -5.18 8.10
CA SER A 164 -17.43 -4.34 7.93
C SER A 164 -17.58 -3.33 9.09
N TRP A 165 -18.49 -2.36 8.94
CA TRP A 165 -18.73 -1.27 9.92
C TRP A 165 -18.97 -1.73 11.36
N ASP A 166 -19.57 -2.92 11.52
CA ASP A 166 -19.86 -3.56 12.81
C ASP A 166 -18.64 -4.22 13.47
N GLY A 167 -17.45 -4.05 12.85
CA GLY A 167 -16.19 -4.59 13.35
C GLY A 167 -15.99 -6.08 13.09
N ARG A 168 -16.86 -6.72 12.32
CA ARG A 168 -16.78 -8.15 12.02
C ARG A 168 -15.89 -8.42 10.83
N LEU A 169 -15.06 -9.45 10.98
CA LEU A 169 -14.27 -10.02 9.88
C LEU A 169 -15.16 -10.95 9.06
N ARG A 170 -15.31 -10.65 7.79
CA ARG A 170 -16.03 -11.43 6.79
C ARG A 170 -15.04 -12.14 5.86
N LYS A 171 -15.41 -13.32 5.42
CA LYS A 171 -14.65 -14.14 4.47
C LYS A 171 -15.51 -14.33 3.23
N LEU A 172 -15.20 -13.61 2.17
CA LEU A 172 -15.98 -13.64 0.93
C LEU A 172 -15.25 -14.46 -0.14
N ASP A 173 -15.96 -15.29 -0.86
CA ASP A 173 -15.48 -15.89 -2.10
C ASP A 173 -15.31 -14.80 -3.17
N VAL A 174 -14.11 -14.64 -3.71
CA VAL A 174 -13.80 -13.58 -4.69
C VAL A 174 -14.56 -13.77 -6.01
N ALA A 175 -14.89 -15.01 -6.38
CA ALA A 175 -15.62 -15.28 -7.61
C ALA A 175 -17.10 -14.88 -7.55
N THR A 176 -17.73 -14.95 -6.36
CA THR A 176 -19.17 -14.81 -6.19
C THR A 176 -19.61 -13.68 -5.25
N GLY A 177 -18.74 -13.24 -4.34
CA GLY A 177 -19.08 -12.28 -3.28
C GLY A 177 -19.84 -12.90 -2.10
N GLU A 178 -20.08 -14.21 -2.10
CA GLU A 178 -20.81 -14.89 -1.03
C GLU A 178 -19.94 -15.08 0.23
N ASP A 179 -20.57 -14.98 1.40
CA ASP A 179 -19.93 -15.30 2.67
C ASP A 179 -19.62 -16.80 2.73
N ILE A 180 -18.35 -17.17 2.98
CA ILE A 180 -17.89 -18.57 3.11
C ILE A 180 -18.32 -19.15 4.46
N GLU A 181 -18.35 -18.30 5.50
CA GLU A 181 -18.79 -18.66 6.85
C GLU A 181 -19.39 -17.42 7.55
N PRO A 182 -20.14 -17.60 8.66
CA PRO A 182 -20.64 -16.48 9.46
C PRO A 182 -19.49 -15.57 9.94
N PRO A 183 -19.69 -14.22 9.96
CA PRO A 183 -18.64 -13.29 10.32
C PRO A 183 -18.37 -13.29 11.83
N ASP A 184 -17.09 -13.19 12.20
CA ASP A 184 -16.62 -13.15 13.58
C ASP A 184 -16.26 -11.71 14.02
N LEU A 185 -16.47 -11.36 15.29
CA LEU A 185 -16.05 -10.06 15.82
C LEU A 185 -14.51 -9.98 15.82
N PHE A 186 -13.97 -8.88 15.29
CA PHE A 186 -12.52 -8.67 15.19
C PHE A 186 -12.08 -7.35 15.82
N VAL A 187 -12.70 -6.24 15.44
CA VAL A 187 -12.43 -4.91 15.98
C VAL A 187 -13.73 -4.32 16.53
N PRO A 188 -13.69 -3.27 17.37
CA PRO A 188 -14.92 -2.62 17.82
C PRO A 188 -15.71 -1.99 16.65
N PRO A 189 -17.06 -1.98 16.72
CA PRO A 189 -17.91 -1.33 15.73
C PRO A 189 -17.59 0.15 15.56
N ASN A 190 -17.73 0.67 14.33
CA ASN A 190 -17.42 2.06 13.96
C ASN A 190 -16.01 2.53 14.34
N GLY A 191 -15.12 1.61 14.70
CA GLY A 191 -13.69 1.88 14.77
C GLY A 191 -13.16 2.26 13.40
N LYS A 192 -11.96 2.80 13.34
CA LYS A 192 -11.28 3.10 12.08
C LYS A 192 -10.08 2.16 11.90
N PRO A 193 -10.30 0.88 11.55
CA PRO A 193 -9.21 0.01 11.18
C PRO A 193 -8.57 0.48 9.87
N TYR A 194 -7.24 0.40 9.81
CA TYR A 194 -6.48 0.56 8.59
C TYR A 194 -6.40 -0.74 7.80
N ALA A 195 -5.76 -0.70 6.62
CA ALA A 195 -5.67 -1.83 5.72
C ALA A 195 -5.23 -3.12 6.43
N LEU A 196 -5.84 -4.24 6.03
CA LEU A 196 -5.57 -5.56 6.60
C LEU A 196 -4.23 -6.11 6.10
N ASN A 197 -3.54 -6.85 6.95
CA ASN A 197 -2.36 -7.63 6.60
C ASN A 197 -2.55 -9.09 7.02
N LEU A 198 -2.39 -10.03 6.10
CA LEU A 198 -2.49 -11.47 6.37
C LEU A 198 -1.10 -12.10 6.32
N VAL A 199 -0.68 -12.68 7.44
CA VAL A 199 0.61 -13.38 7.55
C VAL A 199 0.45 -14.65 8.38
N ASN A 200 0.83 -15.77 7.82
CA ASN A 200 0.82 -17.08 8.52
C ASN A 200 -0.52 -17.41 9.19
N GLY A 201 -1.64 -17.11 8.53
CA GLY A 201 -2.98 -17.37 9.06
C GLY A 201 -3.44 -16.41 10.15
N VAL A 202 -2.78 -15.26 10.33
CA VAL A 202 -3.18 -14.20 11.24
C VAL A 202 -3.43 -12.91 10.46
N ILE A 203 -4.59 -12.28 10.69
CA ILE A 203 -4.93 -10.98 10.12
C ILE A 203 -4.63 -9.89 11.14
N TYR A 204 -3.86 -8.89 10.71
CA TYR A 204 -3.47 -7.75 11.51
C TYR A 204 -4.07 -6.46 10.98
N THR A 205 -4.45 -5.56 11.90
CA THR A 205 -4.78 -4.16 11.61
C THR A 205 -4.46 -3.30 12.83
N ALA A 206 -4.63 -1.98 12.69
CA ALA A 206 -4.53 -1.05 13.81
C ALA A 206 -5.55 0.08 13.63
N THR A 207 -5.92 0.74 14.72
CA THR A 207 -6.94 1.81 14.72
C THR A 207 -6.38 3.14 15.20
N ALA A 208 -7.01 4.22 14.75
CA ALA A 208 -6.67 5.59 15.12
C ALA A 208 -7.93 6.42 15.38
N GLN A 209 -7.72 7.64 15.88
CA GLN A 209 -8.73 8.69 16.06
C GLN A 209 -9.78 8.42 17.13
N GLY A 210 -9.77 7.29 17.85
CA GLY A 210 -10.80 6.96 18.82
C GLY A 210 -12.20 6.85 18.21
N CYS A 211 -12.29 6.51 16.93
CA CYS A 211 -13.55 6.44 16.20
C CYS A 211 -14.53 5.47 16.86
N GLY A 212 -15.82 5.81 16.86
CA GLY A 212 -16.84 5.04 17.55
C GLY A 212 -16.72 5.09 19.09
N GLY A 213 -15.90 5.98 19.66
CA GLY A 213 -15.60 6.02 21.10
C GLY A 213 -14.66 4.89 21.55
N ASN A 214 -13.99 4.21 20.63
CA ASN A 214 -13.18 3.03 20.90
C ASN A 214 -11.71 3.39 21.16
N PRO A 215 -10.96 2.60 21.96
CA PRO A 215 -9.52 2.77 22.12
C PRO A 215 -8.79 2.47 20.80
N ASN A 216 -7.67 3.15 20.62
CA ASN A 216 -6.78 2.90 19.48
C ASN A 216 -5.81 1.78 19.80
N ASN A 217 -5.86 0.68 19.05
CA ASN A 217 -5.07 -0.52 19.32
C ASN A 217 -4.47 -1.10 18.04
N PHE A 218 -3.45 -1.94 18.21
CA PHE A 218 -3.20 -3.05 17.30
C PHE A 218 -4.23 -4.16 17.55
N TYR A 219 -4.62 -4.85 16.50
CA TYR A 219 -5.47 -6.03 16.53
C TYR A 219 -4.87 -7.16 15.70
N ALA A 220 -5.00 -8.39 16.19
CA ALA A 220 -4.64 -9.63 15.50
C ALA A 220 -5.83 -10.60 15.59
N TYR A 221 -6.20 -11.20 14.47
CA TYR A 221 -7.21 -12.26 14.40
C TYR A 221 -6.55 -13.54 13.88
N ASP A 222 -6.48 -14.57 14.71
CA ASP A 222 -5.94 -15.88 14.35
C ASP A 222 -7.05 -16.70 13.65
N LEU A 223 -6.87 -16.98 12.35
CA LEU A 223 -7.86 -17.67 11.52
C LEU A 223 -8.17 -19.09 11.98
N ALA A 224 -7.21 -19.78 12.59
CA ALA A 224 -7.38 -21.16 13.01
C ALA A 224 -8.15 -21.29 14.32
N THR A 225 -7.87 -20.38 15.27
CA THR A 225 -8.48 -20.45 16.62
C THR A 225 -9.63 -19.47 16.82
N LYS A 226 -9.82 -18.55 15.86
CA LYS A 226 -10.81 -17.44 15.92
C LYS A 226 -10.62 -16.50 17.13
N LYS A 227 -9.42 -16.50 17.71
CA LYS A 227 -9.07 -15.63 18.84
C LYS A 227 -8.59 -14.27 18.36
N VAL A 228 -9.01 -13.23 19.08
CA VAL A 228 -8.55 -11.85 18.91
C VAL A 228 -7.53 -11.51 19.97
N GLY A 229 -6.36 -11.04 19.54
CA GLY A 229 -5.37 -10.38 20.39
C GLY A 229 -5.37 -8.88 20.11
N ASN A 230 -5.10 -8.05 21.11
CA ASN A 230 -4.91 -6.62 20.94
C ASN A 230 -3.83 -6.08 21.87
N TRP A 231 -3.33 -4.87 21.53
CA TRP A 231 -2.38 -4.12 22.35
C TRP A 231 -2.57 -2.61 22.11
N ALA A 232 -2.55 -1.80 23.16
CA ALA A 232 -2.79 -0.37 23.13
C ALA A 232 -1.51 0.43 23.37
N PRO A 233 -1.26 1.55 22.64
CA PRO A 233 -0.13 2.44 22.87
C PRO A 233 -0.25 3.31 24.13
N GLY A 234 -1.37 3.24 24.84
CA GLY A 234 -1.64 4.01 26.05
C GLY A 234 -2.04 5.47 25.82
N SER A 235 -1.69 6.06 24.66
CA SER A 235 -2.07 7.41 24.25
C SER A 235 -1.95 7.56 22.73
N GLY A 236 -2.78 8.43 22.15
CA GLY A 236 -2.79 8.70 20.71
C GLY A 236 -3.41 7.59 19.88
N GLY A 237 -3.03 7.50 18.62
CA GLY A 237 -3.53 6.54 17.66
C GLY A 237 -2.42 5.88 16.83
N MET A 238 -2.77 4.80 16.14
CA MET A 238 -1.85 4.07 15.25
C MET A 238 -2.14 4.47 13.80
N TRP A 239 -1.11 4.79 13.02
CA TRP A 239 -1.25 5.38 11.68
C TRP A 239 -0.67 4.56 10.52
N PRO A 240 -0.81 3.25 10.48
CA PRO A 240 -0.32 2.45 9.35
C PRO A 240 -1.31 2.52 8.19
N ARG A 241 -1.23 3.53 7.33
CA ARG A 241 -2.18 3.78 6.24
C ARG A 241 -2.41 2.55 5.34
N THR A 242 -1.35 1.89 4.90
CA THR A 242 -1.43 0.66 4.08
C THR A 242 -1.48 -0.61 4.94
N GLY A 243 -1.78 -0.49 6.23
CA GLY A 243 -1.74 -1.54 7.23
C GLY A 243 -0.39 -1.67 7.93
N PRO A 244 -0.35 -2.33 9.10
CA PRO A 244 0.89 -2.60 9.80
C PRO A 244 1.78 -3.53 8.98
N SER A 245 3.10 -3.32 9.01
CA SER A 245 4.08 -4.21 8.38
C SER A 245 4.48 -5.33 9.32
N VAL A 246 4.87 -6.49 8.76
CA VAL A 246 5.24 -7.67 9.55
C VAL A 246 6.64 -8.14 9.17
N GLY A 247 7.52 -8.21 10.16
CA GLY A 247 8.88 -8.72 10.02
C GLY A 247 8.96 -10.24 9.92
N LYS A 248 10.12 -10.75 9.57
CA LYS A 248 10.37 -12.19 9.40
C LYS A 248 10.11 -13.02 10.66
N ASP A 249 10.35 -12.44 11.81
CA ASP A 249 10.11 -13.08 13.10
C ASP A 249 8.65 -13.01 13.56
N GLY A 250 7.76 -12.42 12.76
CA GLY A 250 6.36 -12.21 13.05
C GLY A 250 6.06 -10.99 13.92
N THR A 251 7.04 -10.11 14.16
CA THR A 251 6.80 -8.82 14.84
C THR A 251 6.04 -7.88 13.90
N VAL A 252 5.02 -7.21 14.42
CA VAL A 252 4.10 -6.33 13.72
C VAL A 252 4.43 -4.89 14.07
N TYR A 253 4.63 -4.02 13.07
CA TYR A 253 5.10 -2.66 13.27
C TYR A 253 4.11 -1.63 12.74
N ALA A 254 3.91 -0.56 13.53
CA ALA A 254 3.22 0.66 13.10
C ALA A 254 3.69 1.87 13.90
N GLY A 255 3.61 3.04 13.26
CA GLY A 255 3.86 4.33 13.92
C GLY A 255 2.65 4.80 14.72
N SER A 256 2.90 5.49 15.83
CA SER A 256 1.88 6.16 16.64
C SER A 256 2.01 7.68 16.54
N GLY A 257 0.89 8.37 16.75
CA GLY A 257 0.81 9.82 16.76
C GLY A 257 -0.28 10.32 17.67
N ASP A 258 -0.46 11.64 17.76
CA ASP A 258 -1.46 12.32 18.60
C ASP A 258 -1.40 11.99 20.10
N GLY A 259 -0.34 11.36 20.55
CA GLY A 259 -0.20 10.85 21.92
C GLY A 259 1.06 11.36 22.63
N ASP A 260 1.02 11.28 23.95
CA ASP A 260 2.18 11.56 24.79
C ASP A 260 3.15 10.37 24.80
N TYR A 261 4.44 10.66 25.03
CA TYR A 261 5.48 9.64 25.15
C TYR A 261 6.01 9.61 26.57
N ILE A 262 5.57 8.62 27.37
CA ILE A 262 5.95 8.42 28.79
C ILE A 262 6.12 6.91 29.00
N PRO A 263 7.22 6.30 28.52
CA PRO A 263 7.38 4.84 28.52
C PRO A 263 7.38 4.22 29.94
N ALA A 264 7.79 4.97 30.97
CA ALA A 264 7.69 4.52 32.37
C ALA A 264 6.23 4.29 32.83
N GLN A 265 5.24 4.85 32.12
CA GLN A 265 3.82 4.65 32.34
C GLN A 265 3.16 3.78 31.24
N GLN A 266 3.97 3.13 30.41
CA GLN A 266 3.51 2.35 29.25
C GLN A 266 2.72 3.20 28.24
N ILE A 267 3.12 4.45 28.06
CA ILE A 267 2.54 5.40 27.10
C ILE A 267 3.55 5.65 25.97
N TYR A 268 3.17 5.27 24.74
CA TYR A 268 4.04 5.20 23.57
C TYR A 268 3.50 6.01 22.38
N GLY A 269 2.97 7.22 22.62
CA GLY A 269 2.67 8.17 21.54
C GLY A 269 3.96 8.69 20.90
N GLN A 270 3.91 9.11 19.64
CA GLN A 270 5.06 9.61 18.86
C GLN A 270 6.22 8.60 18.77
N ALA A 271 5.89 7.32 18.51
CA ALA A 271 6.85 6.23 18.45
C ALA A 271 6.58 5.28 17.28
N MET A 272 7.61 4.61 16.80
CA MET A 272 7.50 3.38 16.01
C MET A 272 7.44 2.22 16.99
N ILE A 273 6.41 1.38 16.89
CA ILE A 273 6.10 0.33 17.86
C ILE A 273 6.14 -1.02 17.16
N GLY A 274 6.81 -1.99 17.79
CA GLY A 274 6.78 -3.40 17.43
C GLY A 274 6.05 -4.23 18.48
N VAL A 275 5.00 -4.96 18.07
CA VAL A 275 4.27 -5.91 18.91
C VAL A 275 4.36 -7.31 18.32
N LYS A 276 4.26 -8.34 19.15
CA LYS A 276 4.31 -9.73 18.71
C LYS A 276 3.18 -10.53 19.35
N GLN A 277 2.56 -11.41 18.54
CA GLN A 277 1.53 -12.30 19.07
C GLN A 277 2.16 -13.44 19.88
N ASN A 278 1.68 -13.60 21.11
CA ASN A 278 2.02 -14.75 21.93
C ASN A 278 1.40 -16.02 21.34
N PRO A 279 2.17 -17.05 21.03
CA PRO A 279 1.66 -18.24 20.33
C PRO A 279 0.65 -19.04 21.13
N GLN A 280 0.69 -18.98 22.48
CA GLN A 280 -0.21 -19.73 23.37
C GLN A 280 -1.49 -18.95 23.67
N THR A 281 -1.36 -17.71 24.10
CA THR A 281 -2.51 -16.90 24.53
C THR A 281 -3.21 -16.20 23.37
N LYS A 282 -2.50 -15.97 22.25
CA LYS A 282 -2.86 -15.14 21.09
C LYS A 282 -2.94 -13.64 21.40
N ALA A 283 -2.63 -13.21 22.62
CA ALA A 283 -2.50 -11.79 22.96
C ALA A 283 -1.36 -11.14 22.18
N LEU A 284 -1.46 -9.83 21.91
CA LEU A 284 -0.35 -9.04 21.41
C LEU A 284 0.46 -8.48 22.59
N GLU A 285 1.78 -8.55 22.51
CA GLU A 285 2.70 -8.09 23.54
C GLU A 285 3.70 -7.11 22.92
N LEU A 286 4.03 -6.03 23.65
CA LEU A 286 5.07 -5.09 23.23
C LEU A 286 6.41 -5.83 23.18
N LYS A 287 7.08 -5.74 22.02
CA LYS A 287 8.41 -6.30 21.83
C LYS A 287 9.49 -5.23 21.91
N ASP A 288 9.30 -4.13 21.17
CA ASP A 288 10.31 -3.06 21.09
C ASP A 288 9.66 -1.77 20.55
N TRP A 289 10.35 -0.64 20.71
CA TRP A 289 9.93 0.64 20.14
C TRP A 289 11.10 1.56 19.85
N TYR A 290 10.83 2.57 19.04
CA TYR A 290 11.73 3.70 18.81
C TYR A 290 10.94 4.99 18.96
N ALA A 291 11.46 5.96 19.72
CA ALA A 291 10.92 7.30 19.78
C ALA A 291 12.03 8.34 19.57
N PRO A 292 11.86 9.32 18.66
CA PRO A 292 12.84 10.37 18.44
C PRO A 292 13.10 11.19 19.72
N SER A 293 14.31 11.73 19.87
CA SER A 293 14.66 12.57 21.04
C SER A 293 13.75 13.80 21.20
N ASN A 294 13.16 14.28 20.09
CA ASN A 294 12.22 15.40 20.05
C ASN A 294 10.74 14.99 20.06
N ALA A 295 10.38 13.76 20.47
CA ALA A 295 9.01 13.24 20.48
C ALA A 295 8.01 14.19 21.19
N TYR A 296 8.42 14.82 22.31
CA TYR A 296 7.59 15.81 23.00
C TYR A 296 7.27 17.03 22.12
N TRP A 297 8.27 17.55 21.40
CA TRP A 297 8.09 18.66 20.49
C TRP A 297 7.21 18.26 19.30
N MET A 298 7.41 17.06 18.74
CA MET A 298 6.56 16.52 17.67
C MET A 298 5.10 16.47 18.11
N ARG A 299 4.83 15.98 19.32
CA ARG A 299 3.47 15.96 19.89
C ARG A 299 2.84 17.35 19.95
N LYS A 300 3.60 18.37 20.37
CA LYS A 300 3.11 19.76 20.46
C LYS A 300 2.83 20.41 19.11
N ARG A 301 3.39 19.87 18.03
CA ARG A 301 3.29 20.37 16.66
C ARG A 301 2.47 19.47 15.75
N ASP A 302 1.90 18.39 16.28
CA ASP A 302 1.13 17.42 15.50
C ASP A 302 1.95 16.83 14.34
N LEU A 303 3.21 16.44 14.62
CA LEU A 303 4.17 15.90 13.64
C LEU A 303 4.29 14.39 13.71
N ASP A 304 3.18 13.69 13.74
CA ASP A 304 3.05 12.26 13.97
C ASP A 304 3.84 11.36 13.02
N PHE A 305 4.08 10.13 13.45
CA PHE A 305 4.41 9.03 12.53
C PHE A 305 3.17 8.67 11.71
N SER A 306 3.00 9.33 10.58
CA SER A 306 1.80 9.30 9.73
C SER A 306 1.91 8.41 8.50
N ALA A 307 2.97 7.58 8.44
CA ALA A 307 3.23 6.72 7.29
C ALA A 307 3.40 5.26 7.70
N SER A 308 2.91 4.35 6.86
CA SER A 308 3.26 2.93 6.95
C SER A 308 4.73 2.74 6.60
N SER A 309 5.35 1.77 7.26
CA SER A 309 6.80 1.61 7.33
C SER A 309 7.22 0.30 6.67
N PRO A 310 7.78 0.33 5.46
CA PRO A 310 8.24 -0.88 4.79
C PRO A 310 9.43 -1.51 5.50
N ILE A 311 9.44 -2.86 5.47
CA ILE A 311 10.51 -3.70 6.00
C ILE A 311 11.26 -4.36 4.85
N PHE A 312 12.57 -4.50 4.98
CA PHE A 312 13.42 -5.11 3.96
C PHE A 312 14.74 -5.62 4.51
N ASP A 313 15.37 -6.52 3.74
CA ASP A 313 16.71 -7.00 4.02
C ASP A 313 17.78 -6.10 3.41
N TYR A 314 18.85 -5.87 4.18
CA TYR A 314 20.06 -5.26 3.70
C TYR A 314 21.27 -5.93 4.36
N LYS A 315 22.12 -6.56 3.55
CA LYS A 315 23.34 -7.25 3.99
C LYS A 315 23.14 -8.25 5.16
N GLY A 316 22.06 -9.02 5.08
CA GLY A 316 21.75 -10.08 6.06
C GLY A 316 21.08 -9.60 7.34
N LYS A 317 20.78 -8.31 7.46
CA LYS A 317 19.97 -7.74 8.52
C LYS A 317 18.62 -7.26 7.99
N GLU A 318 17.60 -7.31 8.84
CA GLU A 318 16.29 -6.76 8.55
C GLU A 318 16.18 -5.33 9.09
N TYR A 319 15.76 -4.42 8.24
CA TYR A 319 15.54 -3.01 8.56
C TYR A 319 14.11 -2.58 8.25
N LEU A 320 13.68 -1.58 8.99
CA LEU A 320 12.45 -0.85 8.78
C LEU A 320 12.79 0.62 8.51
N VAL A 321 12.12 1.25 7.55
CA VAL A 321 12.17 2.70 7.38
C VAL A 321 10.84 3.31 7.76
N SER A 322 10.89 4.42 8.47
CA SER A 322 9.71 5.18 8.87
C SER A 322 9.93 6.67 8.68
N SER A 323 8.83 7.41 8.63
CA SER A 323 8.83 8.87 8.54
C SER A 323 7.66 9.46 9.31
N SER A 324 7.66 10.78 9.42
CA SER A 324 6.63 11.57 10.06
C SER A 324 6.37 12.86 9.29
N LYS A 325 5.40 13.62 9.72
CA LYS A 325 5.14 14.98 9.22
C LYS A 325 6.35 15.93 9.39
N GLU A 326 7.33 15.57 10.25
CA GLU A 326 8.61 16.30 10.35
C GLU A 326 9.46 16.21 9.07
N CYS A 327 9.17 15.27 8.15
CA CYS A 327 9.92 15.10 6.91
C CYS A 327 11.36 14.61 7.10
N ARG A 328 11.52 13.55 7.87
CA ARG A 328 12.79 12.86 8.10
C ARG A 328 12.56 11.37 8.00
N ILE A 329 13.46 10.63 7.37
CA ILE A 329 13.41 9.18 7.37
C ILE A 329 14.32 8.64 8.45
N TRP A 330 13.81 7.73 9.27
CA TRP A 330 14.57 6.93 10.20
C TRP A 330 14.75 5.51 9.64
N LEU A 331 15.98 5.03 9.62
CA LEU A 331 16.33 3.64 9.36
C LEU A 331 16.48 2.94 10.70
N LEU A 332 15.66 1.94 10.97
CA LEU A 332 15.62 1.21 12.24
C LEU A 332 16.02 -0.25 12.01
N ASP A 333 16.92 -0.77 12.82
CA ASP A 333 17.27 -2.20 12.85
C ASP A 333 16.16 -2.94 13.61
N THR A 334 15.49 -3.92 13.00
CA THR A 334 14.35 -4.63 13.62
C THR A 334 14.76 -5.50 14.81
N SER A 335 16.04 -5.77 14.98
CA SER A 335 16.56 -6.47 16.17
C SER A 335 16.67 -5.58 17.41
N ALA A 336 16.76 -4.23 17.21
CA ALA A 336 16.79 -3.24 18.28
C ALA A 336 16.41 -1.87 17.67
N LEU A 337 15.11 -1.54 17.59
CA LEU A 337 14.56 -0.42 16.82
C LEU A 337 15.25 0.92 17.12
N GLY A 338 15.49 1.22 18.35
CA GLY A 338 16.12 2.47 18.79
C GLY A 338 17.40 2.25 19.57
N GLY A 339 18.06 1.10 19.42
CA GLY A 339 19.18 0.72 20.26
C GLY A 339 18.77 0.50 21.73
N GLU A 340 19.73 0.48 22.65
CA GLU A 340 19.46 0.23 24.07
C GLU A 340 18.62 1.33 24.74
N ASP A 341 18.69 2.55 24.23
CA ASP A 341 17.96 3.72 24.76
C ASP A 341 16.59 3.96 24.10
N HIS A 342 16.22 3.14 23.12
CA HIS A 342 15.02 3.29 22.28
C HIS A 342 14.95 4.65 21.55
N ARG A 343 16.08 5.34 21.34
CA ARG A 343 16.16 6.68 20.75
C ARG A 343 17.23 6.83 19.68
N THR A 344 18.10 5.84 19.54
CA THR A 344 19.22 5.84 18.60
C THR A 344 18.90 4.98 17.39
N PRO A 345 18.47 5.57 16.25
CA PRO A 345 18.21 4.82 15.02
C PRO A 345 19.53 4.39 14.35
N ALA A 346 19.50 3.37 13.50
CA ALA A 346 20.66 2.98 12.69
C ALA A 346 21.12 4.14 11.78
N HIS A 347 20.17 4.91 11.22
CA HIS A 347 20.43 6.16 10.49
C HIS A 347 19.21 7.07 10.52
N ARG A 348 19.42 8.38 10.32
CA ARG A 348 18.36 9.36 10.06
C ARG A 348 18.81 10.33 8.98
N THR A 349 17.90 10.69 8.07
CA THR A 349 18.18 11.70 7.05
C THR A 349 18.15 13.12 7.63
N PRO A 350 18.74 14.11 6.96
CA PRO A 350 18.34 15.51 7.13
C PRO A 350 16.83 15.70 6.89
N LEU A 351 16.30 16.85 7.29
CA LEU A 351 14.95 17.28 6.87
C LEU A 351 14.96 17.53 5.36
N PHE A 352 13.95 17.00 4.64
CA PHE A 352 13.87 17.16 3.19
C PHE A 352 12.61 17.91 2.72
N CYS A 353 11.65 18.15 3.62
CA CYS A 353 10.48 19.02 3.40
C CYS A 353 9.99 19.64 4.70
N ASN A 354 8.83 20.31 4.68
CA ASN A 354 8.10 20.85 5.82
C ASN A 354 8.93 21.79 6.73
N GLU A 355 9.70 22.70 6.14
CA GLU A 355 10.56 23.65 6.85
C GLU A 355 9.77 24.56 7.81
N GLU A 356 8.54 24.90 7.45
CA GLU A 356 7.65 25.74 8.25
C GLU A 356 6.96 25.01 9.41
N VAL A 357 7.21 23.70 9.56
CA VAL A 357 6.61 22.89 10.63
C VAL A 357 5.07 22.90 10.58
N ASN A 358 4.51 22.79 9.39
CA ASN A 358 3.09 22.75 9.17
C ASN A 358 2.54 21.33 9.35
N PHE A 359 1.60 21.13 10.27
CA PHE A 359 1.02 19.81 10.58
C PHE A 359 0.17 19.21 9.44
N THR A 360 -0.21 20.02 8.44
CA THR A 360 -0.94 19.55 7.25
C THR A 360 -0.01 19.11 6.12
N MET A 361 1.30 19.27 6.29
CA MET A 361 2.35 18.92 5.33
C MET A 361 3.24 17.80 5.86
N GLY A 362 4.29 17.47 5.14
CA GLY A 362 5.25 16.44 5.53
C GLY A 362 4.98 15.10 4.87
N VAL A 363 5.45 14.00 5.48
CA VAL A 363 5.29 12.66 4.92
C VAL A 363 3.98 12.03 5.41
N TRP A 364 3.15 11.60 4.47
CA TRP A 364 1.88 10.95 4.72
C TRP A 364 1.77 9.62 3.97
N GLY A 365 0.88 8.76 4.44
CA GLY A 365 0.49 7.55 3.76
C GLY A 365 1.46 6.38 3.94
N SER A 366 2.40 6.18 3.06
CA SER A 366 3.38 5.09 3.11
C SER A 366 4.65 5.43 2.34
N LEU A 367 5.78 4.89 2.81
CA LEU A 367 7.00 4.83 2.02
C LEU A 367 6.97 3.61 1.11
N ALA A 368 7.87 3.58 0.10
CA ALA A 368 8.11 2.39 -0.71
C ALA A 368 9.60 2.02 -0.70
N THR A 369 9.90 0.74 -0.94
CA THR A 369 11.27 0.26 -1.08
C THR A 369 11.38 -0.78 -2.19
N TRP A 370 12.46 -0.75 -2.95
CA TRP A 370 12.76 -1.73 -3.98
C TRP A 370 14.27 -1.95 -4.10
N GLN A 371 14.66 -2.97 -4.83
CA GLN A 371 16.05 -3.26 -5.12
C GLN A 371 16.26 -3.30 -6.64
N ASP A 372 17.25 -2.54 -7.12
CA ASP A 372 17.58 -2.54 -8.55
C ASP A 372 18.38 -3.79 -8.96
N ALA A 373 18.58 -3.96 -10.26
CA ALA A 373 19.31 -5.10 -10.81
C ALA A 373 20.80 -5.15 -10.38
N LYS A 374 21.34 -4.05 -9.86
CA LYS A 374 22.71 -3.96 -9.34
C LYS A 374 22.79 -4.30 -7.85
N GLY A 375 21.64 -4.59 -7.22
CA GLY A 375 21.53 -4.89 -5.80
C GLY A 375 21.44 -3.65 -4.91
N THR A 376 21.33 -2.45 -5.44
CA THR A 376 21.14 -1.23 -4.65
C THR A 376 19.74 -1.22 -4.06
N ARG A 377 19.63 -1.01 -2.76
CA ARG A 377 18.35 -0.79 -2.08
C ARG A 377 17.97 0.68 -2.16
N TRP A 378 16.74 0.94 -2.57
CA TRP A 378 16.16 2.26 -2.70
C TRP A 378 14.99 2.45 -1.74
N ILE A 379 14.87 3.65 -1.21
CA ILE A 379 13.74 4.09 -0.39
C ILE A 379 13.10 5.28 -1.09
N LEU A 380 11.78 5.24 -1.24
CA LEU A 380 10.98 6.31 -1.82
C LEU A 380 10.06 6.87 -0.74
N SER A 381 10.04 8.18 -0.62
CA SER A 381 9.16 8.88 0.30
C SER A 381 8.35 9.93 -0.45
N PRO A 382 7.02 9.83 -0.48
CA PRO A 382 6.19 10.95 -0.89
C PRO A 382 6.26 12.03 0.19
N PHE A 383 6.01 13.27 -0.18
CA PHE A 383 5.85 14.36 0.79
C PHE A 383 4.95 15.47 0.25
N TRP A 384 4.28 16.16 1.16
CA TRP A 384 3.39 17.28 0.92
C TRP A 384 4.05 18.58 1.32
N GLY A 385 3.86 19.61 0.51
CA GLY A 385 4.45 20.93 0.67
C GLY A 385 5.80 21.08 -0.03
N PRO A 386 6.44 22.24 0.10
CA PRO A 386 7.69 22.55 -0.58
C PRO A 386 8.86 21.71 -0.04
N LYS A 387 9.85 21.50 -0.91
CA LYS A 387 11.14 20.96 -0.53
C LYS A 387 11.82 21.89 0.50
N HIS A 388 12.44 21.32 1.53
CA HIS A 388 13.22 22.08 2.51
C HIS A 388 14.36 22.85 1.80
N SER A 389 14.55 24.14 2.12
CA SER A 389 15.48 25.03 1.42
C SER A 389 16.94 24.55 1.41
N ARG A 390 17.36 23.81 2.44
CA ARG A 390 18.73 23.27 2.60
C ARG A 390 18.87 21.83 2.14
N PHE A 391 17.83 21.23 1.60
CA PHE A 391 17.91 19.84 1.11
C PHE A 391 18.25 19.84 -0.37
N GLU A 392 19.25 19.05 -0.73
CA GLU A 392 19.70 18.88 -2.11
C GLU A 392 19.74 17.40 -2.45
N ALA A 393 19.34 17.07 -3.67
CA ALA A 393 19.52 15.76 -4.27
C ALA A 393 20.37 15.89 -5.55
N PRO A 394 21.17 14.88 -5.89
CA PRO A 394 21.98 14.92 -7.13
C PRO A 394 21.17 15.15 -8.41
N ILE A 395 19.90 14.74 -8.42
CA ILE A 395 18.98 14.94 -9.55
C ILE A 395 17.70 15.58 -9.01
N GLU A 396 17.31 16.73 -9.57
CA GLU A 396 16.07 17.43 -9.23
C GLU A 396 15.30 17.77 -10.51
N HIS A 397 14.00 17.49 -10.52
CA HIS A 397 13.14 17.68 -11.71
C HIS A 397 12.26 18.95 -11.59
N GLY A 398 12.89 20.07 -11.23
CA GLY A 398 12.24 21.38 -11.11
C GLY A 398 11.97 21.81 -9.67
N GLN A 399 11.32 22.97 -9.55
CA GLN A 399 10.91 23.50 -8.26
C GLN A 399 9.75 22.68 -7.69
N VAL A 400 9.79 22.36 -6.40
CA VAL A 400 8.71 21.68 -5.68
C VAL A 400 7.99 22.71 -4.80
N VAL A 401 6.69 22.83 -5.00
CA VAL A 401 5.79 23.76 -4.29
C VAL A 401 4.74 23.00 -3.49
N TYR A 402 4.11 22.00 -4.10
CA TYR A 402 2.97 21.28 -3.51
C TYR A 402 3.33 19.91 -2.96
N GLY A 403 4.41 19.32 -3.44
CA GLY A 403 4.87 18.02 -3.01
C GLY A 403 5.65 17.27 -4.09
N ALA A 404 6.32 16.21 -3.69
CA ALA A 404 7.08 15.36 -4.61
C ALA A 404 7.32 13.97 -4.00
N THR A 405 7.94 13.09 -4.79
CA THR A 405 8.56 11.88 -4.29
C THR A 405 10.07 12.10 -4.23
N ALA A 406 10.67 11.89 -3.04
CA ALA A 406 12.12 11.88 -2.85
C ALA A 406 12.62 10.44 -2.80
N ALA A 407 13.75 10.17 -3.46
CA ALA A 407 14.41 8.88 -3.46
C ALA A 407 15.77 8.92 -2.76
N PHE A 408 16.04 7.86 -2.02
CA PHE A 408 17.29 7.66 -1.28
C PHE A 408 17.88 6.30 -1.63
N LYS A 409 19.21 6.22 -1.70
CA LYS A 409 19.97 4.97 -1.81
C LYS A 409 20.44 4.55 -0.44
N LEU A 410 20.25 3.29 -0.09
CA LEU A 410 20.88 2.72 1.10
C LEU A 410 22.26 2.21 0.72
N VAL A 411 23.27 2.78 1.36
CA VAL A 411 24.69 2.43 1.17
C VAL A 411 25.37 2.35 2.54
N ASP A 412 26.56 1.77 2.63
CA ASP A 412 27.37 1.89 3.82
C ASP A 412 28.24 3.15 3.75
N ASP A 413 28.38 3.82 4.88
CA ASP A 413 29.35 4.90 5.04
C ASP A 413 30.80 4.35 5.13
N LYS A 414 31.77 5.24 5.33
CA LYS A 414 33.19 4.86 5.45
C LYS A 414 33.50 3.96 6.66
N LEU A 415 32.57 3.89 7.61
CA LEU A 415 32.68 3.06 8.83
C LEU A 415 31.87 1.76 8.70
N GLY A 416 31.28 1.49 7.53
CA GLY A 416 30.43 0.32 7.29
C GLY A 416 29.04 0.42 7.91
N LYS A 417 28.57 1.64 8.27
CA LYS A 417 27.22 1.85 8.80
C LYS A 417 26.22 2.14 7.68
N PRO A 418 25.01 1.54 7.72
CA PRO A 418 24.00 1.78 6.73
C PRO A 418 23.54 3.25 6.77
N THR A 419 23.52 3.89 5.60
CA THR A 419 23.27 5.33 5.43
C THR A 419 22.34 5.55 4.24
N LEU A 420 21.33 6.39 4.41
CA LEU A 420 20.42 6.83 3.36
C LEU A 420 20.98 8.09 2.69
N LEU A 421 21.41 7.98 1.44
CA LEU A 421 21.90 9.11 0.64
C LEU A 421 20.80 9.59 -0.31
N PRO A 422 20.52 10.91 -0.38
CA PRO A 422 19.64 11.49 -1.39
C PRO A 422 20.09 11.08 -2.79
N ALA A 423 19.13 10.79 -3.66
CA ALA A 423 19.42 10.38 -5.04
C ALA A 423 18.69 11.27 -6.05
N TRP A 424 17.39 11.41 -5.91
CA TRP A 424 16.61 12.29 -6.78
C TRP A 424 15.34 12.80 -6.09
N ILE A 425 14.81 13.92 -6.60
CA ILE A 425 13.48 14.45 -6.31
C ILE A 425 12.71 14.54 -7.63
N SER A 426 11.47 14.04 -7.63
CA SER A 426 10.58 14.12 -8.78
C SER A 426 10.16 15.56 -9.10
N ARG A 427 9.43 15.71 -10.19
CA ARG A 427 8.67 16.93 -10.47
C ARG A 427 7.69 17.26 -9.33
N ASP A 428 7.21 18.51 -9.30
CA ASP A 428 6.13 18.93 -8.42
C ASP A 428 4.83 18.17 -8.69
N MET A 429 4.17 17.72 -7.62
CA MET A 429 2.89 16.99 -7.64
C MET A 429 1.98 17.60 -6.57
N TYR A 430 0.73 17.87 -6.93
CA TYR A 430 -0.22 18.43 -5.97
C TYR A 430 -0.58 17.38 -4.90
N MET A 431 0.06 17.46 -3.72
CA MET A 431 -0.01 16.50 -2.60
C MET A 431 0.34 15.07 -3.04
N ALA A 432 1.65 14.83 -3.18
CA ALA A 432 2.18 13.51 -3.58
C ALA A 432 1.85 12.43 -2.55
N ASP A 433 1.26 11.33 -3.00
CA ASP A 433 0.82 10.20 -2.19
C ASP A 433 1.70 8.95 -2.42
N PRO A 434 1.50 7.85 -1.65
CA PRO A 434 2.36 6.68 -1.67
C PRO A 434 2.62 6.10 -3.06
N PRO A 435 3.89 5.97 -3.49
CA PRO A 435 4.23 5.41 -4.77
C PRO A 435 4.23 3.87 -4.75
N VAL A 436 4.10 3.27 -5.93
CA VAL A 436 4.31 1.83 -6.17
C VAL A 436 5.45 1.65 -7.15
N VAL A 437 6.33 0.68 -6.91
CA VAL A 437 7.43 0.36 -7.82
C VAL A 437 7.18 -0.94 -8.54
N ALA A 438 7.35 -0.95 -9.86
CA ALA A 438 7.26 -2.17 -10.67
C ALA A 438 8.24 -2.09 -11.83
N ASN A 439 9.04 -3.13 -12.04
CA ASN A 439 9.91 -3.31 -13.19
C ASN A 439 10.76 -2.07 -13.57
N GLY A 440 11.36 -1.41 -12.56
CA GLY A 440 12.19 -0.22 -12.75
C GLY A 440 11.44 1.09 -13.04
N VAL A 441 10.12 1.09 -12.84
CA VAL A 441 9.25 2.26 -12.93
C VAL A 441 8.62 2.56 -11.57
N VAL A 442 8.62 3.82 -11.17
CA VAL A 442 7.87 4.33 -10.02
C VAL A 442 6.55 4.91 -10.53
N TYR A 443 5.45 4.34 -10.08
CA TYR A 443 4.11 4.91 -10.26
C TYR A 443 3.83 5.80 -9.06
N ALA A 444 3.90 7.10 -9.29
CA ALA A 444 3.62 8.13 -8.30
C ALA A 444 2.35 8.89 -8.70
N TYR A 445 1.74 9.59 -7.77
CA TYR A 445 0.61 10.44 -8.11
C TYR A 445 0.50 11.66 -7.18
N GLY A 446 0.07 12.78 -7.76
CA GLY A 446 -0.48 13.89 -7.00
C GLY A 446 -1.95 13.60 -6.74
N SER A 447 -2.37 13.65 -5.49
CA SER A 447 -3.74 13.30 -5.10
C SER A 447 -4.77 14.35 -5.53
N GLY A 448 -4.36 15.58 -5.77
CA GLY A 448 -5.26 16.70 -6.03
C GLY A 448 -6.00 17.21 -4.78
N GLU A 449 -5.71 16.62 -3.60
CA GLU A 449 -6.35 16.98 -2.34
C GLU A 449 -5.84 18.33 -1.82
N SER A 450 -6.76 19.20 -1.35
CA SER A 450 -6.38 20.37 -0.55
C SER A 450 -6.19 19.96 0.91
N THR A 451 -5.05 20.33 1.50
CA THR A 451 -4.78 20.13 2.93
C THR A 451 -4.99 21.38 3.76
N THR A 452 -5.36 22.49 3.12
CA THR A 452 -5.59 23.77 3.79
C THR A 452 -6.74 23.63 4.79
N GLN A 453 -6.43 23.79 6.08
CA GLN A 453 -7.44 23.83 7.13
C GLN A 453 -7.67 25.26 7.57
N ARG A 454 -8.88 25.74 7.39
CA ARG A 454 -9.31 27.08 7.86
C ARG A 454 -10.69 27.03 8.51
N TRP A 455 -11.03 28.09 9.20
CA TRP A 455 -12.35 28.25 9.78
C TRP A 455 -13.39 28.54 8.68
N PRO A 456 -14.67 28.19 8.91
CA PRO A 456 -15.75 28.62 8.01
C PRO A 456 -15.78 30.15 7.86
N GLU A 457 -15.93 30.60 6.61
CA GLU A 457 -16.05 32.00 6.23
C GLU A 457 -16.98 32.16 5.02
N PRO A 458 -17.45 33.34 4.65
CA PRO A 458 -18.30 33.54 3.47
C PRO A 458 -17.65 32.92 2.22
N GLY A 459 -18.35 31.96 1.59
CA GLY A 459 -17.89 31.26 0.40
C GLY A 459 -16.95 30.06 0.66
N HIS A 460 -16.59 29.78 1.93
CA HIS A 460 -15.75 28.66 2.28
C HIS A 460 -16.28 27.89 3.48
N ALA A 461 -16.53 26.58 3.30
CA ALA A 461 -17.17 25.74 4.32
C ALA A 461 -16.30 25.47 5.57
N GLY A 462 -14.98 25.63 5.47
CA GLY A 462 -14.04 25.26 6.53
C GLY A 462 -13.90 23.76 6.77
N GLY A 463 -12.95 23.35 7.61
CA GLY A 463 -12.71 21.95 7.98
C GLY A 463 -12.59 21.00 6.78
N SER A 464 -13.12 19.76 6.89
CA SER A 464 -13.11 18.78 5.79
C SER A 464 -13.97 19.20 4.60
N ALA A 465 -15.09 19.86 4.82
CA ALA A 465 -15.93 20.37 3.74
C ALA A 465 -15.19 21.42 2.90
N GLY A 466 -14.42 22.32 3.53
CA GLY A 466 -13.57 23.27 2.83
C GLY A 466 -12.43 22.61 2.06
N ARG A 467 -11.81 21.58 2.62
CA ARG A 467 -10.79 20.77 1.90
C ARG A 467 -11.39 20.12 0.64
N ILE A 468 -12.56 19.51 0.75
CA ILE A 468 -13.29 18.93 -0.40
C ILE A 468 -13.56 20.00 -1.46
N GLN A 469 -14.02 21.18 -1.04
CA GLN A 469 -14.34 22.30 -1.93
C GLN A 469 -13.13 22.79 -2.72
N GLU A 470 -11.94 22.78 -2.14
CA GLU A 470 -10.70 23.30 -2.75
C GLU A 470 -9.87 22.21 -3.45
N SER A 471 -10.22 20.92 -3.28
CA SER A 471 -9.52 19.83 -3.93
C SER A 471 -9.74 19.87 -5.44
N THR A 472 -8.70 19.47 -6.21
CA THR A 472 -8.70 19.54 -7.67
C THR A 472 -8.91 18.15 -8.28
N HIS A 473 -7.95 17.61 -9.00
CA HIS A 473 -7.99 16.27 -9.55
C HIS A 473 -6.63 15.56 -9.38
N ALA A 474 -6.68 14.25 -9.30
CA ALA A 474 -5.47 13.44 -9.21
C ALA A 474 -4.77 13.31 -10.57
N VAL A 475 -3.44 13.21 -10.54
CA VAL A 475 -2.62 12.93 -11.73
C VAL A 475 -1.66 11.80 -11.41
N VAL A 476 -1.71 10.72 -12.19
CA VAL A 476 -0.78 9.59 -12.08
C VAL A 476 0.41 9.82 -13.00
N TYR A 477 1.60 9.51 -12.51
CA TYR A 477 2.87 9.61 -13.23
C TYR A 477 3.59 8.27 -13.23
N ALA A 478 4.24 7.94 -14.34
CA ALA A 478 5.26 6.89 -14.41
C ALA A 478 6.63 7.55 -14.47
N LEU A 479 7.49 7.25 -13.49
CA LEU A 479 8.83 7.83 -13.38
C LEU A 479 9.89 6.72 -13.52
N GLU A 480 11.03 7.03 -14.12
CA GLU A 480 12.17 6.13 -14.10
C GLU A 480 12.68 5.97 -12.66
N ALA A 481 12.71 4.74 -12.14
CA ALA A 481 12.95 4.50 -10.72
C ALA A 481 14.36 4.89 -10.23
N GLU A 482 15.36 4.90 -11.12
CA GLU A 482 16.73 5.26 -10.76
C GLU A 482 17.03 6.76 -10.82
N THR A 483 16.22 7.54 -11.56
CA THR A 483 16.48 8.97 -11.82
C THR A 483 15.34 9.90 -11.45
N GLY A 484 14.11 9.39 -11.27
CA GLY A 484 12.91 10.20 -11.07
C GLY A 484 12.39 10.92 -12.32
N LYS A 485 13.00 10.68 -13.50
CA LYS A 485 12.58 11.28 -14.78
C LYS A 485 11.18 10.81 -15.15
N GLU A 486 10.30 11.74 -15.49
CA GLU A 486 8.96 11.42 -16.00
C GLU A 486 9.04 10.69 -17.34
N LEU A 487 8.33 9.57 -17.43
CA LEU A 487 8.17 8.75 -18.63
C LEU A 487 6.78 8.90 -19.23
N TRP A 488 5.76 9.09 -18.37
CA TRP A 488 4.36 9.22 -18.73
C TRP A 488 3.54 9.89 -17.63
N SER A 489 2.42 10.48 -18.00
CA SER A 489 1.44 11.06 -17.08
C SER A 489 0.01 10.84 -17.59
N SER A 490 -0.96 10.68 -16.68
CA SER A 490 -2.38 10.64 -17.02
C SER A 490 -2.93 12.00 -17.50
N GLY A 491 -2.21 13.11 -17.25
CA GLY A 491 -2.73 14.45 -17.51
C GLY A 491 -4.10 14.65 -16.84
N ASP A 492 -5.04 15.27 -17.55
CA ASP A 492 -6.37 15.62 -17.05
C ASP A 492 -7.42 14.52 -17.22
N GLN A 493 -7.01 13.26 -17.48
CA GLN A 493 -7.96 12.15 -17.71
C GLN A 493 -8.72 11.72 -16.45
N ILE A 494 -8.14 11.96 -15.26
CA ILE A 494 -8.79 11.75 -13.96
C ILE A 494 -9.47 13.08 -13.60
N THR A 495 -10.74 13.03 -13.24
CA THR A 495 -11.56 14.25 -13.07
C THR A 495 -11.84 14.61 -11.61
N SER A 496 -11.39 13.80 -10.66
CA SER A 496 -11.57 14.02 -9.23
C SER A 496 -10.31 13.70 -8.46
N TRP A 497 -10.25 14.15 -7.24
CA TRP A 497 -9.14 13.95 -6.33
C TRP A 497 -9.25 12.62 -5.58
N ASN A 498 -8.24 12.32 -4.78
CA ASN A 498 -8.12 11.10 -4.02
C ASN A 498 -7.64 11.43 -2.60
N HIS A 499 -8.15 10.71 -1.60
CA HIS A 499 -7.67 10.79 -0.22
C HIS A 499 -7.18 9.43 0.22
N PHE A 500 -5.87 9.23 0.21
CA PHE A 500 -5.23 7.98 0.62
C PHE A 500 -5.79 6.69 -0.04
N SER A 501 -6.38 6.77 -1.22
CA SER A 501 -6.88 5.57 -1.89
C SER A 501 -5.77 4.70 -2.49
N GLY A 502 -4.53 5.21 -2.57
CA GLY A 502 -3.38 4.46 -3.07
C GLY A 502 -3.48 4.05 -4.54
N LEU A 503 -2.40 3.50 -5.05
CA LEU A 503 -2.30 2.87 -6.37
C LEU A 503 -2.16 1.36 -6.25
N SER A 504 -2.62 0.64 -7.29
CA SER A 504 -2.30 -0.77 -7.48
C SER A 504 -1.72 -0.99 -8.86
N VAL A 505 -0.68 -1.81 -8.95
CA VAL A 505 -0.01 -2.15 -10.22
C VAL A 505 0.02 -3.66 -10.37
N ALA A 506 -0.60 -4.15 -11.45
CA ALA A 506 -0.72 -5.59 -11.67
C ALA A 506 -0.92 -5.90 -13.16
N ASN A 507 -0.21 -6.89 -13.67
CA ASN A 507 -0.42 -7.51 -14.98
C ASN A 507 -0.58 -6.50 -16.15
N GLY A 508 0.29 -5.51 -16.22
CA GLY A 508 0.30 -4.51 -17.27
C GLY A 508 -0.67 -3.34 -17.08
N ARG A 509 -1.21 -3.17 -15.87
CA ARG A 509 -2.22 -2.15 -15.54
C ARG A 509 -1.91 -1.40 -14.25
N VAL A 510 -2.37 -0.15 -14.19
CA VAL A 510 -2.32 0.75 -13.03
C VAL A 510 -3.73 1.19 -12.70
N TYR A 511 -4.12 1.10 -11.43
CA TYR A 511 -5.47 1.41 -10.97
C TYR A 511 -5.45 2.50 -9.93
N ILE A 512 -6.45 3.39 -9.99
CA ILE A 512 -6.68 4.43 -8.98
C ILE A 512 -8.18 4.67 -8.79
N GLY A 513 -8.63 4.68 -7.53
CA GLY A 513 -9.95 5.12 -7.14
C GLY A 513 -9.95 6.61 -6.80
N THR A 514 -11.07 7.32 -7.02
CA THR A 514 -11.21 8.74 -6.72
C THR A 514 -12.37 9.03 -5.76
N PHE A 515 -12.36 10.22 -5.18
CA PHE A 515 -13.33 10.64 -4.17
C PHE A 515 -14.77 10.58 -4.65
N ASP A 516 -15.02 10.89 -5.90
CA ASP A 516 -16.34 10.81 -6.52
C ASP A 516 -16.81 9.38 -6.84
N GLY A 517 -16.09 8.34 -6.38
CA GLY A 517 -16.46 6.94 -6.59
C GLY A 517 -16.14 6.39 -7.99
N MET A 518 -15.26 7.05 -8.75
CA MET A 518 -14.74 6.51 -10.00
C MET A 518 -13.54 5.62 -9.77
N LEU A 519 -13.45 4.50 -10.48
CA LEU A 519 -12.26 3.68 -10.61
C LEU A 519 -11.71 3.79 -12.02
N TYR A 520 -10.44 4.14 -12.14
CA TYR A 520 -9.71 4.24 -13.41
C TYR A 520 -8.71 3.10 -13.55
N CYS A 521 -8.55 2.60 -14.77
CA CYS A 521 -7.53 1.62 -15.15
C CYS A 521 -6.73 2.15 -16.34
N PHE A 522 -5.46 2.38 -16.13
CA PHE A 522 -4.50 2.68 -17.19
C PHE A 522 -3.65 1.45 -17.49
N GLY A 523 -3.10 1.34 -18.68
CA GLY A 523 -2.25 0.20 -19.02
C GLY A 523 -1.62 0.28 -20.39
N ALA A 524 -0.81 -0.73 -20.73
CA ALA A 524 -0.16 -0.84 -22.02
C ALA A 524 -1.22 -0.91 -23.15
N ALA A 525 -0.96 -0.23 -24.27
CA ALA A 525 -1.87 -0.16 -25.41
C ALA A 525 -2.16 -1.54 -26.04
N SER A 526 -1.21 -2.47 -25.94
CA SER A 526 -1.34 -3.87 -26.37
C SER A 526 -0.98 -4.78 -25.19
N LEU A 527 -2.01 -5.30 -24.51
CA LEU A 527 -1.79 -6.35 -23.52
C LEU A 527 -1.61 -7.69 -24.25
N PRO A 528 -0.66 -8.56 -23.83
CA PRO A 528 -0.53 -9.88 -24.43
C PRO A 528 -1.84 -10.67 -24.28
N ALA A 529 -2.25 -11.35 -25.36
CA ALA A 529 -3.42 -12.22 -25.32
C ALA A 529 -3.22 -13.27 -24.22
N ARG A 530 -4.21 -13.45 -23.35
CA ARG A 530 -4.18 -14.51 -22.34
C ARG A 530 -4.21 -15.85 -23.03
N ALA A 531 -3.26 -16.75 -22.72
CA ALA A 531 -3.32 -18.12 -23.15
C ALA A 531 -4.62 -18.75 -22.61
N SER A 532 -5.57 -19.08 -23.51
CA SER A 532 -6.74 -19.86 -23.15
C SER A 532 -6.30 -21.27 -22.85
N THR A 533 -6.17 -21.62 -21.57
CA THR A 533 -6.07 -23.02 -21.17
C THR A 533 -7.45 -23.66 -21.28
N MET A 534 -7.87 -23.95 -22.51
CA MET A 534 -8.93 -24.95 -22.71
C MET A 534 -8.32 -26.32 -22.42
N PRO A 535 -8.96 -27.16 -21.60
CA PRO A 535 -8.55 -28.55 -21.52
C PRO A 535 -8.71 -29.15 -22.92
N GLN A 536 -7.65 -29.75 -23.47
CA GLN A 536 -7.80 -30.64 -24.62
C GLN A 536 -8.65 -31.82 -24.14
N GLU A 537 -9.90 -31.88 -24.60
CA GLU A 537 -10.68 -33.12 -24.54
C GLU A 537 -9.90 -34.17 -25.33
N SER A 538 -9.38 -35.14 -24.61
CA SER A 538 -8.84 -36.38 -25.19
C SER A 538 -10.00 -37.12 -25.90
N ARG A 539 -9.96 -37.17 -27.21
CA ARG A 539 -10.73 -38.15 -28.01
C ARG A 539 -10.13 -39.53 -27.92
#